data_e7db394dc03967cf8401af32ec858ba9
#
_entry.id   e7db394dc03967cf8401af32ec858ba9
#
_cell.length_a   1.000
_cell.length_b   1.000
_cell.length_c   1.000
_cell.angle_alpha   90.00
_cell.angle_beta   90.00
_cell.angle_gamma   90.00
#
_symmetry.space_group_name_H-M   'P 1'
#
loop_
_entity.id
_entity.type
_entity.pdbx_description
1 polymer ?
#
loop_
_entity_poly.entity_id
_entity_poly.type
_entity_poly.pdbx_seq_one_letter_code
_entity_poly.pdbx_strand_id
1 'polypeptide(L)'
;MLLGLTITCLLFPALTVPFSLLGYISKNKVQRVLGLFFLALFMGLMAMCFRDPKTDPDIVRYIAAVKDYANVSFFRAFNHGSYENLYVIDIWFWIIAKTGNYQLIAGTSVFFTYLISLYVLQDYAHSKSFNLRQRVYTLFLLMGRMNFCFSVNALRSELAFAMILLAVYRELYQKRRSVWTYFLYVLPIFMHFAAILLVLIRFIVSTKKRYV
;
A
#
# COMPACT_ATOMS: atom_id res chain seq x y z
N MET A 1 -12.93 21.46 9.85
CA MET A 1 -13.31 20.03 9.67
C MET A 1 -12.09 19.14 9.44
N LEU A 2 -11.24 19.39 8.43
CA LEU A 2 -10.05 18.56 8.14
C LEU A 2 -9.10 18.47 9.34
N LEU A 3 -8.71 19.60 9.93
CA LEU A 3 -7.82 19.65 11.09
C LEU A 3 -8.37 18.83 12.27
N GLY A 4 -9.68 18.97 12.55
CA GLY A 4 -10.35 18.21 13.62
C GLY A 4 -10.29 16.71 13.38
N LEU A 5 -10.60 16.26 12.15
CA LEU A 5 -10.49 14.84 11.76
C LEU A 5 -9.06 14.32 11.87
N THR A 6 -8.07 15.12 11.48
CA THR A 6 -6.66 14.74 11.59
C THR A 6 -6.25 14.57 13.05
N ILE A 7 -6.57 15.53 13.92
CA ILE A 7 -6.28 15.44 15.36
C ILE A 7 -6.99 14.24 15.97
N THR A 8 -8.28 14.04 15.66
CA THR A 8 -9.04 12.88 16.15
C THR A 8 -8.43 11.56 15.68
N CYS A 9 -7.97 11.48 14.43
CA CYS A 9 -7.33 10.28 13.89
C CYS A 9 -6.00 9.96 14.58
N LEU A 10 -5.22 10.98 14.96
CA LEU A 10 -3.96 10.77 15.65
C LEU A 10 -4.15 10.39 17.13
N LEU A 11 -5.14 10.97 17.80
CA LEU A 11 -5.41 10.70 19.22
C LEU A 11 -6.29 9.46 19.45
N PHE A 12 -7.30 9.29 18.61
CA PHE A 12 -8.30 8.22 18.70
C PHE A 12 -8.63 7.65 17.31
N PRO A 13 -7.73 6.88 16.69
CA PRO A 13 -7.89 6.42 15.32
C PRO A 13 -9.22 5.68 15.07
N ALA A 14 -9.67 4.89 16.04
CA ALA A 14 -10.90 4.12 15.94
C ALA A 14 -12.15 4.98 15.78
N LEU A 15 -12.18 6.19 16.37
CA LEU A 15 -13.32 7.11 16.26
C LEU A 15 -13.47 7.71 14.85
N THR A 16 -12.39 7.71 14.06
CA THR A 16 -12.47 8.23 12.68
C THR A 16 -13.00 7.19 11.69
N VAL A 17 -13.00 5.90 12.03
CA VAL A 17 -13.41 4.81 11.12
C VAL A 17 -14.84 4.98 10.60
N PRO A 18 -15.89 5.22 11.43
CA PRO A 18 -17.25 5.41 10.92
C PRO A 18 -17.34 6.58 9.94
N PHE A 19 -16.71 7.72 10.26
CA PHE A 19 -16.69 8.89 9.39
C PHE A 19 -15.92 8.64 8.09
N SER A 20 -14.83 7.88 8.16
CA SER A 20 -14.04 7.48 7.00
C SER A 20 -14.83 6.55 6.08
N LEU A 21 -15.57 5.59 6.63
CA LEU A 21 -16.45 4.70 5.86
C LEU A 21 -17.58 5.48 5.18
N LEU A 22 -18.26 6.37 5.91
CA LEU A 22 -19.30 7.25 5.35
C LEU A 22 -18.74 8.15 4.25
N GLY A 23 -17.55 8.74 4.48
CA GLY A 23 -16.85 9.52 3.48
C GLY A 23 -16.52 8.70 2.24
N TYR A 24 -15.97 7.50 2.41
CA TYR A 24 -15.58 6.60 1.32
C TYR A 24 -16.74 6.26 0.37
N ILE A 25 -17.94 6.01 0.90
CA ILE A 25 -19.13 5.68 0.11
C ILE A 25 -19.90 6.92 -0.41
N SER A 26 -19.52 8.13 0.00
CA SER A 26 -20.18 9.38 -0.37
C SER A 26 -20.15 9.63 -1.88
N LYS A 27 -21.15 10.39 -2.38
CA LYS A 27 -21.14 10.92 -3.76
C LYS A 27 -20.21 12.12 -3.90
N ASN A 28 -19.92 12.85 -2.84
CA ASN A 28 -19.03 14.02 -2.85
C ASN A 28 -17.57 13.61 -3.00
N LYS A 29 -16.87 14.14 -4.02
CA LYS A 29 -15.48 13.80 -4.33
C LYS A 29 -14.53 14.07 -3.16
N VAL A 30 -14.66 15.22 -2.48
CA VAL A 30 -13.78 15.59 -1.37
C VAL A 30 -13.97 14.62 -0.20
N GLN A 31 -15.23 14.31 0.15
CA GLN A 31 -15.53 13.36 1.23
C GLN A 31 -14.98 11.96 0.92
N ARG A 32 -15.06 11.52 -0.36
CA ARG A 32 -14.51 10.22 -0.79
C ARG A 32 -12.99 10.16 -0.62
N VAL A 33 -12.28 11.20 -1.07
CA VAL A 33 -10.81 11.25 -0.95
C VAL A 33 -10.39 11.27 0.52
N LEU A 34 -11.06 12.07 1.35
CA LEU A 34 -10.80 12.12 2.79
C LEU A 34 -11.12 10.79 3.47
N GLY A 35 -12.27 10.19 3.16
CA GLY A 35 -12.66 8.89 3.70
C GLY A 35 -11.65 7.80 3.38
N LEU A 36 -11.21 7.74 2.13
CA LEU A 36 -10.17 6.83 1.66
C LEU A 36 -8.84 7.04 2.41
N PHE A 37 -8.39 8.28 2.50
CA PHE A 37 -7.13 8.63 3.15
C PHE A 37 -7.14 8.26 4.64
N PHE A 38 -8.19 8.66 5.39
CA PHE A 38 -8.26 8.36 6.82
C PHE A 38 -8.47 6.88 7.12
N LEU A 39 -9.17 6.14 6.24
CA LEU A 39 -9.29 4.69 6.39
C LEU A 39 -7.93 4.00 6.20
N ALA A 40 -7.18 4.38 5.17
CA ALA A 40 -5.83 3.87 4.96
C ALA A 40 -4.87 4.27 6.11
N LEU A 41 -4.97 5.52 6.59
CA LEU A 41 -4.18 6.00 7.72
C LEU A 41 -4.48 5.22 9.00
N PHE A 42 -5.75 4.93 9.28
CA PHE A 42 -6.14 4.08 10.39
C PHE A 42 -5.47 2.69 10.31
N MET A 43 -5.51 2.05 9.13
CA MET A 43 -4.87 0.74 8.94
C MET A 43 -3.35 0.81 9.13
N GLY A 44 -2.70 1.88 8.65
CA GLY A 44 -1.27 2.12 8.88
C GLY A 44 -0.93 2.30 10.37
N LEU A 45 -1.71 3.11 11.10
CA LEU A 45 -1.51 3.30 12.54
C LEU A 45 -1.72 2.00 13.33
N MET A 46 -2.73 1.21 12.97
CA MET A 46 -2.94 -0.11 13.58
C MET A 46 -1.75 -1.04 13.32
N ALA A 47 -1.15 -0.98 12.12
CA ALA A 47 0.04 -1.78 11.81
C ALA A 47 1.26 -1.39 12.64
N MET A 48 1.43 -0.12 12.97
CA MET A 48 2.49 0.33 13.89
C MET A 48 2.32 -0.21 15.32
N CYS A 49 1.08 -0.44 15.73
CA CYS A 49 0.74 -0.98 17.07
C CYS A 49 0.69 -2.51 17.09
N PHE A 50 0.70 -3.15 15.91
CA PHE A 50 0.56 -4.60 15.81
C PHE A 50 1.75 -5.32 16.47
N ARG A 51 1.42 -6.36 17.24
CA ARG A 51 2.39 -7.26 17.86
C ARG A 51 1.95 -8.68 17.54
N ASP A 52 2.79 -9.40 16.79
CA ASP A 52 2.54 -10.81 16.51
C ASP A 52 3.02 -11.65 17.70
N PRO A 53 2.18 -12.51 18.28
CA PRO A 53 2.57 -13.38 19.39
C PRO A 53 3.52 -14.52 18.96
N LYS A 54 3.73 -14.73 17.66
CA LYS A 54 4.67 -15.74 17.18
C LYS A 54 6.10 -15.37 17.54
N THR A 55 6.92 -16.40 17.75
CA THR A 55 8.32 -16.25 18.18
C THR A 55 9.23 -15.63 17.12
N ASP A 56 8.90 -15.79 15.82
CA ASP A 56 9.70 -15.24 14.71
C ASP A 56 8.79 -14.75 13.56
N PRO A 57 7.97 -13.71 13.75
CA PRO A 57 7.19 -13.14 12.69
C PRO A 57 8.07 -12.27 11.77
N ASP A 58 7.70 -12.20 10.47
CA ASP A 58 8.42 -11.38 9.48
C ASP A 58 8.54 -9.91 9.88
N ILE A 59 7.55 -9.36 10.59
CA ILE A 59 7.59 -7.98 11.07
C ILE A 59 8.76 -7.72 12.03
N VAL A 60 9.11 -8.68 12.89
CA VAL A 60 10.25 -8.55 13.80
C VAL A 60 11.56 -8.51 13.02
N ARG A 61 11.69 -9.36 11.99
CA ARG A 61 12.85 -9.35 11.08
C ARG A 61 12.98 -8.04 10.32
N TYR A 62 11.86 -7.47 9.83
CA TYR A 62 11.88 -6.16 9.16
C TYR A 62 12.30 -5.03 10.11
N ILE A 63 11.78 -5.02 11.35
CA ILE A 63 12.17 -4.01 12.34
C ILE A 63 13.66 -4.14 12.70
N ALA A 64 14.17 -5.35 12.85
CA ALA A 64 15.59 -5.61 13.08
C ALA A 64 16.44 -5.11 11.90
N ALA A 65 16.07 -5.49 10.67
CA ALA A 65 16.74 -5.01 9.47
C ALA A 65 16.77 -3.49 9.37
N VAL A 66 15.65 -2.80 9.64
CA VAL A 66 15.61 -1.32 9.65
C VAL A 66 16.56 -0.74 10.68
N LYS A 67 16.68 -1.33 11.88
CA LYS A 67 17.62 -0.86 12.92
C LYS A 67 19.07 -0.88 12.45
N ASP A 68 19.45 -1.89 11.66
CA ASP A 68 20.82 -2.02 11.13
C ASP A 68 21.22 -0.85 10.25
N TYR A 69 20.25 -0.17 9.61
CA TYR A 69 20.49 1.03 8.80
C TYR A 69 20.63 2.34 9.60
N ALA A 70 20.42 2.35 10.94
CA ALA A 70 20.41 3.57 11.74
C ALA A 70 21.72 4.36 11.62
N ASN A 71 22.87 3.68 11.62
CA ASN A 71 24.20 4.25 11.55
C ASN A 71 24.82 4.19 10.16
N VAL A 72 24.08 3.72 9.15
CA VAL A 72 24.59 3.58 7.78
C VAL A 72 24.46 4.92 7.02
N SER A 73 25.50 5.30 6.26
CA SER A 73 25.42 6.45 5.35
C SER A 73 24.56 6.12 4.13
N PHE A 74 24.00 7.15 3.47
CA PHE A 74 23.13 6.95 2.31
C PHE A 74 23.78 6.10 1.21
N PHE A 75 25.03 6.40 0.85
CA PHE A 75 25.74 5.65 -0.20
C PHE A 75 26.05 4.20 0.19
N ARG A 76 26.27 3.92 1.47
CA ARG A 76 26.48 2.56 1.95
C ARG A 76 25.17 1.77 2.04
N ALA A 77 24.02 2.44 2.17
CA ALA A 77 22.73 1.78 2.23
C ALA A 77 22.44 0.92 0.99
N PHE A 78 22.89 1.34 -0.19
CA PHE A 78 22.75 0.58 -1.44
C PHE A 78 23.51 -0.77 -1.45
N ASN A 79 24.55 -0.90 -0.63
CA ASN A 79 25.39 -2.08 -0.55
C ASN A 79 25.33 -2.73 0.83
N HIS A 80 24.41 -2.32 1.68
CA HIS A 80 24.31 -2.83 3.06
C HIS A 80 23.68 -4.24 3.15
N GLY A 81 22.98 -4.64 2.09
CA GLY A 81 22.78 -6.01 1.71
C GLY A 81 21.93 -6.91 2.59
N SER A 82 20.95 -6.38 3.34
CA SER A 82 19.97 -7.28 3.99
C SER A 82 19.12 -8.04 2.96
N TYR A 83 19.01 -7.49 1.74
CA TYR A 83 18.26 -8.07 0.63
C TYR A 83 18.97 -7.77 -0.70
N GLU A 84 19.85 -8.69 -1.12
CA GLU A 84 20.65 -8.54 -2.32
C GLU A 84 19.85 -8.02 -3.52
N ASN A 85 20.29 -6.91 -4.13
CA ASN A 85 19.72 -6.28 -5.33
C ASN A 85 18.29 -5.68 -5.17
N LEU A 86 17.79 -5.48 -3.95
CA LEU A 86 16.50 -4.84 -3.72
C LEU A 86 16.68 -3.37 -3.26
N TYR A 87 17.35 -2.57 -4.07
CA TYR A 87 17.75 -1.19 -3.75
C TYR A 87 16.62 -0.28 -3.24
N VAL A 88 15.39 -0.49 -3.71
CA VAL A 88 14.24 0.32 -3.26
C VAL A 88 13.91 0.01 -1.79
N ILE A 89 14.04 -1.24 -1.38
CA ILE A 89 13.85 -1.66 0.01
C ILE A 89 14.96 -1.07 0.90
N ASP A 90 16.20 -1.12 0.43
CA ASP A 90 17.35 -0.61 1.19
C ASP A 90 17.21 0.89 1.44
N ILE A 91 16.82 1.66 0.42
CA ILE A 91 16.55 3.10 0.54
C ILE A 91 15.39 3.34 1.51
N TRP A 92 14.31 2.57 1.41
CA TRP A 92 13.15 2.73 2.27
C TRP A 92 13.49 2.42 3.74
N PHE A 93 14.23 1.33 4.00
CA PHE A 93 14.72 0.98 5.33
C PHE A 93 15.61 2.08 5.90
N TRP A 94 16.53 2.60 5.08
CA TRP A 94 17.39 3.71 5.47
C TRP A 94 16.58 4.96 5.85
N ILE A 95 15.58 5.37 5.04
CA ILE A 95 14.72 6.52 5.35
C ILE A 95 14.01 6.31 6.69
N ILE A 96 13.41 5.16 6.89
CA ILE A 96 12.69 4.85 8.14
C ILE A 96 13.66 4.83 9.33
N ALA A 97 14.85 4.23 9.19
CA ALA A 97 15.85 4.18 10.24
C ALA A 97 16.25 5.58 10.73
N LYS A 98 16.35 6.56 9.82
CA LYS A 98 16.69 7.96 10.16
C LYS A 98 15.61 8.69 10.95
N THR A 99 14.38 8.20 10.96
CA THR A 99 13.30 8.76 11.81
C THR A 99 13.41 8.35 13.28
N GLY A 100 14.18 7.30 13.59
CA GLY A 100 14.25 6.70 14.93
C GLY A 100 13.03 5.86 15.32
N ASN A 101 11.94 5.89 14.55
CA ASN A 101 10.74 5.09 14.79
C ASN A 101 10.63 3.94 13.78
N TYR A 102 11.20 2.80 14.14
CA TYR A 102 11.27 1.62 13.25
C TYR A 102 9.91 0.98 12.96
N GLN A 103 8.87 1.24 13.76
CA GLN A 103 7.50 0.77 13.50
C GLN A 103 6.87 1.43 12.27
N LEU A 104 7.42 2.56 11.82
CA LEU A 104 6.98 3.22 10.60
C LEU A 104 7.12 2.32 9.36
N ILE A 105 7.97 1.28 9.39
CA ILE A 105 8.06 0.34 8.28
C ILE A 105 6.73 -0.39 8.05
N ALA A 106 6.10 -0.90 9.10
CA ALA A 106 4.78 -1.51 9.04
C ALA A 106 3.71 -0.48 8.71
N GLY A 107 3.73 0.67 9.41
CA GLY A 107 2.76 1.73 9.22
C GLY A 107 2.70 2.26 7.80
N THR A 108 3.84 2.60 7.21
CA THR A 108 3.92 3.16 5.85
C THR A 108 3.57 2.12 4.80
N SER A 109 4.04 0.87 4.95
CA SER A 109 3.72 -0.19 4.01
C SER A 109 2.22 -0.46 3.95
N VAL A 110 1.60 -0.70 5.10
CA VAL A 110 0.17 -1.00 5.19
C VAL A 110 -0.66 0.20 4.75
N PHE A 111 -0.27 1.42 5.16
CA PHE A 111 -0.93 2.64 4.70
C PHE A 111 -0.99 2.72 3.17
N PHE A 112 0.13 2.59 2.48
CA PHE A 112 0.16 2.69 1.01
C PHE A 112 -0.54 1.52 0.34
N THR A 113 -0.42 0.31 0.86
CA THR A 113 -1.13 -0.87 0.34
C THR A 113 -2.65 -0.67 0.37
N TYR A 114 -3.18 -0.23 1.51
CA TYR A 114 -4.62 0.05 1.64
C TYR A 114 -5.03 1.29 0.86
N LEU A 115 -4.23 2.36 0.86
CA LEU A 115 -4.50 3.58 0.09
C LEU A 115 -4.68 3.27 -1.40
N ILE A 116 -3.76 2.51 -1.97
CA ILE A 116 -3.79 2.12 -3.39
C ILE A 116 -5.00 1.22 -3.68
N SER A 117 -5.20 0.18 -2.88
CA SER A 117 -6.28 -0.79 -3.10
C SER A 117 -7.67 -0.14 -2.97
N LEU A 118 -7.86 0.69 -1.95
CA LEU A 118 -9.08 1.46 -1.75
C LEU A 118 -9.31 2.48 -2.87
N TYR A 119 -8.24 3.14 -3.33
CA TYR A 119 -8.33 4.09 -4.45
C TYR A 119 -8.79 3.40 -5.73
N VAL A 120 -8.16 2.30 -6.10
CA VAL A 120 -8.52 1.54 -7.31
C VAL A 120 -9.98 1.09 -7.25
N LEU A 121 -10.41 0.54 -6.11
CA LEU A 121 -11.80 0.10 -5.93
C LEU A 121 -12.78 1.27 -6.01
N GLN A 122 -12.48 2.38 -5.34
CA GLN A 122 -13.36 3.56 -5.29
C GLN A 122 -13.50 4.21 -6.67
N ASP A 123 -12.41 4.39 -7.40
CA ASP A 123 -12.41 4.99 -8.74
C ASP A 123 -13.16 4.08 -9.72
N TYR A 124 -12.95 2.75 -9.64
CA TYR A 124 -13.69 1.77 -10.43
C TYR A 124 -15.20 1.82 -10.14
N ALA A 125 -15.58 1.77 -8.86
CA ALA A 125 -16.99 1.82 -8.45
C ALA A 125 -17.69 3.12 -8.86
N HIS A 126 -16.95 4.24 -8.83
CA HIS A 126 -17.47 5.52 -9.30
C HIS A 126 -17.67 5.55 -10.82
N SER A 127 -16.70 5.10 -11.58
CA SER A 127 -16.75 5.08 -13.04
C SER A 127 -17.83 4.13 -13.60
N LYS A 128 -18.15 3.06 -12.86
CA LYS A 128 -19.25 2.14 -13.17
C LYS A 128 -20.59 2.56 -12.57
N SER A 129 -20.66 3.75 -11.97
CA SER A 129 -21.89 4.29 -11.37
C SER A 129 -22.52 3.34 -10.35
N PHE A 130 -21.70 2.63 -9.56
CA PHE A 130 -22.20 1.73 -8.54
C PHE A 130 -23.15 2.44 -7.57
N ASN A 131 -24.29 1.82 -7.27
CA ASN A 131 -25.19 2.27 -6.23
C ASN A 131 -24.59 2.07 -4.82
N LEU A 132 -25.21 2.60 -3.78
CA LEU A 132 -24.72 2.54 -2.42
C LEU A 132 -24.48 1.09 -1.95
N ARG A 133 -25.42 0.19 -2.22
CA ARG A 133 -25.33 -1.22 -1.85
C ARG A 133 -24.14 -1.90 -2.49
N GLN A 134 -23.90 -1.68 -3.78
CA GLN A 134 -22.75 -2.21 -4.51
C GLN A 134 -21.41 -1.67 -3.95
N ARG A 135 -21.33 -0.37 -3.61
CA ARG A 135 -20.13 0.21 -3.00
C ARG A 135 -19.83 -0.39 -1.63
N VAL A 136 -20.85 -0.60 -0.82
CA VAL A 136 -20.69 -1.25 0.49
C VAL A 136 -20.21 -2.69 0.32
N TYR A 137 -20.85 -3.47 -0.55
CA TYR A 137 -20.42 -4.86 -0.81
C TYR A 137 -18.98 -4.95 -1.33
N THR A 138 -18.59 -4.10 -2.28
CA THR A 138 -17.24 -4.13 -2.82
C THR A 138 -16.20 -3.74 -1.77
N LEU A 139 -16.52 -2.81 -0.88
CA LEU A 139 -15.66 -2.47 0.26
C LEU A 139 -15.49 -3.65 1.22
N PHE A 140 -16.58 -4.33 1.59
CA PHE A 140 -16.53 -5.51 2.44
C PHE A 140 -15.74 -6.65 1.80
N LEU A 141 -15.92 -6.90 0.50
CA LEU A 141 -15.15 -7.91 -0.23
C LEU A 141 -13.66 -7.58 -0.25
N LEU A 142 -13.28 -6.30 -0.46
CA LEU A 142 -11.88 -5.88 -0.40
C LEU A 142 -11.31 -6.10 1.00
N MET A 143 -11.99 -5.62 2.04
CA MET A 143 -11.53 -5.76 3.43
C MET A 143 -11.43 -7.23 3.85
N GLY A 144 -12.38 -8.08 3.45
CA GLY A 144 -12.34 -9.52 3.69
C GLY A 144 -11.22 -10.23 2.92
N ARG A 145 -10.88 -9.75 1.71
CA ARG A 145 -9.78 -10.29 0.90
C ARG A 145 -8.40 -9.85 1.40
N MET A 146 -8.29 -8.62 1.90
CA MET A 146 -7.06 -8.08 2.48
C MET A 146 -6.94 -8.53 3.93
N ASN A 147 -6.16 -9.58 4.17
CA ASN A 147 -5.87 -10.04 5.52
C ASN A 147 -4.87 -9.07 6.17
N PHE A 148 -5.33 -8.31 7.18
CA PHE A 148 -4.50 -7.33 7.88
C PHE A 148 -3.24 -7.94 8.48
N CYS A 149 -3.36 -9.09 9.16
CA CYS A 149 -2.21 -9.76 9.77
C CYS A 149 -1.19 -10.20 8.70
N PHE A 150 -1.67 -10.67 7.54
CA PHE A 150 -0.80 -11.00 6.42
C PHE A 150 -0.13 -9.75 5.85
N SER A 151 -0.88 -8.65 5.68
CA SER A 151 -0.32 -7.38 5.18
C SER A 151 0.77 -6.82 6.09
N VAL A 152 0.67 -7.01 7.41
CA VAL A 152 1.71 -6.58 8.36
C VAL A 152 2.94 -7.50 8.31
N ASN A 153 2.78 -8.79 8.04
CA ASN A 153 3.90 -9.72 7.94
C ASN A 153 4.54 -9.76 6.54
N ALA A 154 3.78 -9.56 5.48
CA ALA A 154 4.25 -9.60 4.09
C ALA A 154 4.45 -8.19 3.49
N LEU A 155 4.99 -7.24 4.24
CA LEU A 155 5.05 -5.80 3.92
C LEU A 155 5.52 -5.48 2.50
N ARG A 156 6.63 -6.09 2.09
CA ARG A 156 7.26 -5.82 0.77
C ARG A 156 6.41 -6.33 -0.39
N SER A 157 5.93 -7.58 -0.27
CA SER A 157 5.14 -8.21 -1.33
C SER A 157 3.77 -7.54 -1.48
N GLU A 158 3.08 -7.26 -0.39
CA GLU A 158 1.77 -6.61 -0.42
C GLU A 158 1.84 -5.22 -1.04
N LEU A 159 2.84 -4.41 -0.67
CA LEU A 159 3.01 -3.09 -1.26
C LEU A 159 3.41 -3.19 -2.74
N ALA A 160 4.32 -4.10 -3.09
CA ALA A 160 4.73 -4.33 -4.48
C ALA A 160 3.53 -4.75 -5.36
N PHE A 161 2.69 -5.66 -4.86
CA PHE A 161 1.51 -6.11 -5.59
C PHE A 161 0.43 -5.02 -5.70
N ALA A 162 0.24 -4.20 -4.67
CA ALA A 162 -0.64 -3.05 -4.74
C ALA A 162 -0.20 -2.03 -5.81
N MET A 163 1.11 -1.78 -5.93
CA MET A 163 1.65 -0.90 -6.97
C MET A 163 1.44 -1.47 -8.38
N ILE A 164 1.62 -2.79 -8.58
CA ILE A 164 1.31 -3.44 -9.85
C ILE A 164 -0.19 -3.37 -10.15
N LEU A 165 -1.05 -3.59 -9.16
CA LEU A 165 -2.49 -3.42 -9.30
C LEU A 165 -2.83 -2.02 -9.82
N LEU A 166 -2.22 -0.98 -9.25
CA LEU A 166 -2.39 0.40 -9.70
C LEU A 166 -1.89 0.61 -11.12
N ALA A 167 -0.73 0.05 -11.48
CA ALA A 167 -0.17 0.13 -12.83
C ALA A 167 -1.11 -0.50 -13.88
N VAL A 168 -1.57 -1.73 -13.60
CA VAL A 168 -2.52 -2.46 -14.46
C VAL A 168 -3.83 -1.69 -14.58
N TYR A 169 -4.35 -1.16 -13.48
CA TYR A 169 -5.58 -0.37 -13.46
C TYR A 169 -5.44 0.90 -14.31
N ARG A 170 -4.35 1.64 -14.15
CA ARG A 170 -4.07 2.86 -14.95
C ARG A 170 -3.95 2.55 -16.42
N GLU A 171 -3.22 1.50 -16.78
CA GLU A 171 -2.98 1.14 -18.17
C GLU A 171 -4.23 0.57 -18.85
N LEU A 172 -4.88 -0.42 -18.25
CA LEU A 172 -5.97 -1.16 -18.90
C LEU A 172 -7.32 -0.47 -18.78
N TYR A 173 -7.60 0.09 -17.60
CA TYR A 173 -8.91 0.66 -17.32
C TYR A 173 -8.96 2.15 -17.62
N GLN A 174 -8.03 2.94 -17.05
CA GLN A 174 -7.95 4.38 -17.30
C GLN A 174 -7.32 4.70 -18.67
N LYS A 175 -6.75 3.71 -19.37
CA LYS A 175 -6.01 3.86 -20.64
C LYS A 175 -4.87 4.90 -20.59
N ARG A 176 -4.31 5.11 -19.40
CA ARG A 176 -3.23 6.06 -19.15
C ARG A 176 -1.88 5.35 -19.29
N ARG A 177 -1.25 5.51 -20.47
CA ARG A 177 0.10 5.03 -20.77
C ARG A 177 1.08 6.18 -20.61
N SER A 178 1.58 6.39 -19.40
CA SER A 178 2.54 7.43 -19.06
C SER A 178 3.81 6.82 -18.47
N VAL A 179 4.89 7.59 -18.42
CA VAL A 179 6.14 7.19 -17.75
C VAL A 179 5.86 6.72 -16.31
N TRP A 180 4.97 7.40 -15.59
CA TRP A 180 4.56 7.02 -14.24
C TRP A 180 3.89 5.64 -14.17
N THR A 181 3.11 5.27 -15.19
CA THR A 181 2.49 3.93 -15.24
C THR A 181 3.55 2.85 -15.41
N TYR A 182 4.55 3.08 -16.26
CA TYR A 182 5.67 2.15 -16.44
C TYR A 182 6.59 2.10 -15.21
N PHE A 183 6.82 3.23 -14.56
CA PHE A 183 7.54 3.29 -13.29
C PHE A 183 6.87 2.42 -12.21
N LEU A 184 5.53 2.42 -12.13
CA LEU A 184 4.77 1.56 -11.23
C LEU A 184 4.88 0.06 -11.54
N TYR A 185 5.31 -0.34 -12.75
CA TYR A 185 5.66 -1.73 -13.05
C TYR A 185 7.10 -2.06 -12.64
N VAL A 186 8.02 -1.13 -12.82
CA VAL A 186 9.45 -1.36 -12.61
C VAL A 186 9.81 -1.31 -11.13
N LEU A 187 9.32 -0.29 -10.39
CA LEU A 187 9.66 -0.07 -8.99
C LEU A 187 9.38 -1.28 -8.09
N PRO A 188 8.22 -1.99 -8.20
CA PRO A 188 7.92 -3.17 -7.39
C PRO A 188 8.91 -4.34 -7.56
N ILE A 189 9.54 -4.46 -8.72
CA ILE A 189 10.53 -5.51 -8.98
C ILE A 189 11.72 -5.36 -8.02
N PHE A 190 12.16 -4.10 -7.77
CA PHE A 190 13.23 -3.79 -6.82
C PHE A 190 12.77 -3.75 -5.35
N MET A 191 11.49 -4.06 -5.09
CA MET A 191 10.95 -4.26 -3.74
C MET A 191 10.77 -5.74 -3.44
N HIS A 192 10.34 -6.53 -4.42
CA HIS A 192 10.05 -7.94 -4.24
C HIS A 192 10.13 -8.70 -5.56
N PHE A 193 11.01 -9.70 -5.67
CA PHE A 193 11.26 -10.42 -6.92
C PHE A 193 10.01 -11.08 -7.52
N ALA A 194 9.07 -11.57 -6.71
CA ALA A 194 7.84 -12.16 -7.23
C ALA A 194 7.02 -11.17 -8.08
N ALA A 195 7.25 -9.86 -7.93
CA ALA A 195 6.61 -8.83 -8.76
C ALA A 195 6.96 -8.97 -10.25
N ILE A 196 8.16 -9.48 -10.58
CA ILE A 196 8.57 -9.70 -11.98
C ILE A 196 7.64 -10.67 -12.71
N LEU A 197 7.18 -11.71 -12.00
CA LEU A 197 6.25 -12.68 -12.57
C LEU A 197 4.93 -12.04 -12.99
N LEU A 198 4.37 -11.19 -12.15
CA LEU A 198 3.12 -10.47 -12.46
C LEU A 198 3.29 -9.51 -13.64
N VAL A 199 4.44 -8.83 -13.71
CA VAL A 199 4.79 -7.93 -14.82
C VAL A 199 4.93 -8.74 -16.11
N LEU A 200 5.63 -9.87 -16.10
CA LEU A 200 5.77 -10.75 -17.26
C LEU A 200 4.41 -11.28 -17.75
N ILE A 201 3.56 -11.77 -16.85
CA ILE A 201 2.21 -12.22 -17.20
C ILE A 201 1.44 -11.09 -17.88
N ARG A 202 1.52 -9.85 -17.35
CA ARG A 202 0.88 -8.69 -17.97
C ARG A 202 1.37 -8.44 -19.39
N PHE A 203 2.68 -8.53 -19.66
CA PHE A 203 3.25 -8.34 -20.99
C PHE A 203 2.84 -9.46 -21.96
N ILE A 204 2.88 -10.71 -21.54
CA ILE A 204 2.45 -11.87 -22.35
C ILE A 204 0.97 -11.73 -22.77
N VAL A 205 0.10 -11.35 -21.84
CA VAL A 205 -1.33 -11.14 -22.16
C VAL A 205 -1.53 -9.97 -23.14
N SER A 206 -0.67 -8.94 -23.09
CA SER A 206 -0.77 -7.81 -24.01
C SER A 206 -0.38 -8.15 -25.43
N THR A 207 0.60 -9.04 -25.62
CA THR A 207 1.04 -9.46 -26.96
C THR A 207 -0.02 -10.30 -27.66
N LYS A 208 -0.70 -11.21 -26.95
CA LYS A 208 -1.79 -12.02 -27.53
C LYS A 208 -2.94 -11.18 -28.11
N LYS A 209 -3.27 -10.02 -27.52
CA LYS A 209 -4.32 -9.13 -28.04
C LYS A 209 -3.96 -8.40 -29.34
N ARG A 210 -2.70 -8.44 -29.78
CA ARG A 210 -2.28 -7.84 -31.08
C ARG A 210 -2.39 -8.80 -32.26
N TYR A 211 -2.61 -10.10 -32.00
CA TYR A 211 -2.64 -11.15 -33.04
C TYR A 211 -4.05 -11.78 -33.20
N VAL A 212 -5.08 -11.21 -32.57
CA VAL A 212 -6.51 -11.51 -32.74
C VAL A 212 -7.23 -10.23 -33.16
#